data_8e050859c358a38854015d5c0c9d1708
#
_entry.id   8e050859c358a38854015d5c0c9d1708
#
_cell.length_a   1.000
_cell.length_b   1.000
_cell.length_c   1.000
_cell.angle_alpha   90.00
_cell.angle_beta   90.00
_cell.angle_gamma   90.00
#
_symmetry.space_group_name_H-M   'P 1'
#
loop_
_entity.id
_entity.type
_entity.pdbx_description
1 polymer ?
#
loop_
_entity_poly.entity_id
_entity_poly.type
_entity_poly.pdbx_seq_one_letter_code
_entity_poly.pdbx_strand_id
1 'polypeptide(L)'
;MKIKQFLEHHGISRNPFAEEDAQTDPVFQEHCIDSSYHPSWEKIYGDPSTPATSLVFGEKGSGKTAVRLQIARHLAEHNRPRTSQRSYVIHYDDFNPFLDRFRDRFHGRKRRADRVLTEWKLWDHMDAILSLGVTSLVDEILGTRSSRHPSPGEIRSETVAKLDRHQARDLLLLAACYDQSTQETFEGRWHRLRKSLKFRTWFAHWDLALGWFFLAAVAGITSTLWAKGHGETLS
;
A
#
# COMPACT_ATOMS: atom_id res chain seq x y z
N MET A 1 -19.59 43.37 16.04
CA MET A 1 -19.67 42.14 16.83
C MET A 1 -18.58 41.22 16.37
N LYS A 2 -17.70 40.70 17.23
CA LYS A 2 -16.65 39.76 16.82
C LYS A 2 -17.27 38.38 16.63
N ILE A 3 -16.82 37.62 15.64
CA ILE A 3 -17.35 36.26 15.31
C ILE A 3 -17.46 35.40 16.58
N LYS A 4 -16.44 35.42 17.43
CA LYS A 4 -16.43 34.68 18.70
C LYS A 4 -17.63 35.02 19.60
N GLN A 5 -17.94 36.31 19.78
CA GLN A 5 -19.07 36.75 20.60
C GLN A 5 -20.42 36.35 20.01
N PHE A 6 -20.54 36.34 18.69
CA PHE A 6 -21.72 35.85 17.98
C PHE A 6 -21.94 34.35 18.24
N LEU A 7 -20.90 33.56 18.08
CA LEU A 7 -20.96 32.09 18.28
C LEU A 7 -21.31 31.75 19.74
N GLU A 8 -20.65 32.40 20.69
CA GLU A 8 -20.92 32.22 22.12
C GLU A 8 -22.37 32.61 22.48
N HIS A 9 -22.89 33.72 21.92
CA HIS A 9 -24.26 34.13 22.12
C HIS A 9 -25.29 33.09 21.63
N HIS A 10 -24.96 32.36 20.55
CA HIS A 10 -25.79 31.29 19.98
C HIS A 10 -25.46 29.89 20.50
N GLY A 11 -24.62 29.78 21.53
CA GLY A 11 -24.24 28.49 22.11
C GLY A 11 -23.39 27.62 21.21
N ILE A 12 -22.79 28.21 20.18
CA ILE A 12 -21.94 27.48 19.21
C ILE A 12 -20.52 27.50 19.75
N SER A 13 -20.03 26.32 20.15
CA SER A 13 -18.71 26.15 20.76
C SER A 13 -17.54 26.24 19.79
N ARG A 14 -17.77 25.87 18.50
CA ARG A 14 -16.75 25.90 17.45
C ARG A 14 -17.26 26.66 16.24
N ASN A 15 -16.38 27.42 15.60
CA ASN A 15 -16.70 28.11 14.35
C ASN A 15 -16.85 27.09 13.20
N PRO A 16 -18.04 26.86 12.63
CA PRO A 16 -18.24 25.91 11.53
C PRO A 16 -17.67 26.38 10.18
N PHE A 17 -17.13 27.59 10.12
CA PHE A 17 -16.53 28.19 8.93
C PHE A 17 -15.04 28.47 9.10
N ALA A 18 -14.39 27.85 10.09
CA ALA A 18 -12.97 28.07 10.36
C ALA A 18 -12.06 27.37 9.34
N GLU A 19 -12.48 26.21 8.87
CA GLU A 19 -11.71 25.36 7.97
C GLU A 19 -12.34 25.32 6.58
N GLU A 20 -11.50 25.43 5.55
CA GLU A 20 -11.93 25.34 4.16
C GLU A 20 -11.91 23.91 3.62
N ASP A 21 -11.13 23.03 4.27
CA ASP A 21 -10.95 21.64 3.83
C ASP A 21 -11.68 20.68 4.76
N ALA A 22 -12.60 19.90 4.20
CA ALA A 22 -13.34 18.87 4.93
C ALA A 22 -12.44 17.82 5.62
N GLN A 23 -11.18 17.66 5.20
CA GLN A 23 -10.24 16.75 5.85
C GLN A 23 -9.76 17.27 7.21
N THR A 24 -9.65 18.57 7.35
CA THR A 24 -9.17 19.24 8.58
C THR A 24 -10.31 19.80 9.40
N ASP A 25 -11.53 19.87 8.86
CA ASP A 25 -12.69 20.41 9.53
C ASP A 25 -13.27 19.45 10.58
N PRO A 26 -13.09 19.73 11.90
CA PRO A 26 -13.60 18.87 12.94
C PRO A 26 -15.14 18.87 13.00
N VAL A 27 -15.80 19.97 12.59
CA VAL A 27 -17.27 20.05 12.57
C VAL A 27 -17.83 19.10 11.52
N PHE A 28 -17.21 19.06 10.33
CA PHE A 28 -17.59 18.11 9.30
C PHE A 28 -17.36 16.66 9.76
N GLN A 29 -16.19 16.37 10.33
CA GLN A 29 -15.82 15.03 10.78
C GLN A 29 -16.70 14.48 11.91
N GLU A 30 -17.10 15.35 12.85
CA GLU A 30 -17.85 14.93 14.03
C GLU A 30 -19.38 14.94 13.81
N HIS A 31 -19.89 15.83 12.94
CA HIS A 31 -21.34 16.10 12.87
C HIS A 31 -21.95 15.96 11.48
N CYS A 32 -21.19 16.19 10.40
CA CYS A 32 -21.75 16.27 9.06
C CYS A 32 -21.45 15.04 8.21
N ILE A 33 -20.38 14.29 8.50
CA ILE A 33 -19.90 13.20 7.65
C ILE A 33 -20.95 12.10 7.45
N ASP A 34 -21.74 11.81 8.48
CA ASP A 34 -22.77 10.74 8.46
C ASP A 34 -24.20 11.30 8.36
N SER A 35 -24.39 12.62 8.27
CA SER A 35 -25.72 13.23 8.33
C SER A 35 -26.10 14.11 7.15
N SER A 36 -25.12 14.64 6.41
CA SER A 36 -25.35 15.60 5.34
C SER A 36 -24.79 15.09 4.03
N TYR A 37 -25.65 14.57 3.15
CA TYR A 37 -25.25 14.01 1.85
C TYR A 37 -25.64 14.91 0.69
N HIS A 38 -24.82 14.89 -0.35
CA HIS A 38 -25.14 15.54 -1.60
C HIS A 38 -26.39 14.88 -2.23
N PRO A 39 -27.32 15.62 -2.87
CA PRO A 39 -28.51 15.05 -3.50
C PRO A 39 -28.24 13.93 -4.52
N SER A 40 -27.07 13.92 -5.14
CA SER A 40 -26.64 12.88 -6.07
C SER A 40 -25.84 11.74 -5.40
N TRP A 41 -25.88 11.65 -4.07
CA TRP A 41 -25.07 10.68 -3.31
C TRP A 41 -25.23 9.24 -3.82
N GLU A 42 -26.43 8.77 -3.97
CA GLU A 42 -26.69 7.39 -4.42
C GLU A 42 -26.11 7.09 -5.81
N LYS A 43 -26.10 8.08 -6.71
CA LYS A 43 -25.50 7.93 -8.04
C LYS A 43 -23.96 7.93 -7.99
N ILE A 44 -23.38 8.64 -7.03
CA ILE A 44 -21.93 8.75 -6.87
C ILE A 44 -21.38 7.52 -6.17
N TYR A 45 -22.01 7.12 -5.06
CA TYR A 45 -21.59 5.99 -4.25
C TYR A 45 -21.87 4.65 -4.91
N GLY A 46 -23.07 4.49 -5.49
CA GLY A 46 -23.50 3.27 -6.15
C GLY A 46 -23.61 2.07 -5.19
N ASP A 47 -23.43 0.87 -5.74
CA ASP A 47 -23.39 -0.37 -4.98
C ASP A 47 -21.95 -0.86 -4.82
N PRO A 48 -21.40 -0.91 -3.59
CA PRO A 48 -20.04 -1.37 -3.35
C PRO A 48 -19.81 -2.86 -3.64
N SER A 49 -20.85 -3.63 -3.90
CA SER A 49 -20.77 -5.04 -4.29
C SER A 49 -20.53 -5.23 -5.79
N THR A 50 -20.72 -4.19 -6.59
CA THR A 50 -20.58 -4.24 -8.05
C THR A 50 -19.54 -3.21 -8.53
N PRO A 51 -18.66 -3.57 -9.49
CA PRO A 51 -17.74 -2.60 -10.08
C PRO A 51 -18.50 -1.46 -10.77
N ALA A 52 -18.21 -0.22 -10.38
CA ALA A 52 -18.78 0.97 -10.97
C ALA A 52 -17.73 2.08 -11.11
N THR A 53 -17.98 2.99 -12.06
CA THR A 53 -17.14 4.18 -12.25
C THR A 53 -18.01 5.42 -12.13
N SER A 54 -17.61 6.36 -11.28
CA SER A 54 -18.28 7.65 -11.14
C SER A 54 -17.29 8.78 -11.40
N LEU A 55 -17.73 9.79 -12.15
CA LEU A 55 -17.00 11.03 -12.38
C LEU A 55 -17.76 12.18 -11.75
N VAL A 56 -17.13 12.89 -10.83
CA VAL A 56 -17.72 14.01 -10.09
C VAL A 56 -17.00 15.30 -10.45
N PHE A 57 -17.67 16.17 -11.16
CA PHE A 57 -17.19 17.49 -11.53
C PHE A 57 -17.82 18.57 -10.65
N GLY A 58 -17.08 19.63 -10.38
CA GLY A 58 -17.57 20.77 -9.63
C GLY A 58 -16.48 21.80 -9.44
N GLU A 59 -16.86 23.02 -9.14
CA GLU A 59 -15.95 24.11 -8.82
C GLU A 59 -15.21 23.89 -7.50
N LYS A 60 -14.18 24.72 -7.22
CA LYS A 60 -13.53 24.73 -5.90
C LYS A 60 -14.61 25.05 -4.83
N GLY A 61 -14.63 24.28 -3.75
CA GLY A 61 -15.62 24.46 -2.68
C GLY A 61 -16.93 23.68 -2.87
N SER A 62 -17.16 22.97 -3.99
CA SER A 62 -18.39 22.21 -4.22
C SER A 62 -18.53 20.91 -3.41
N GLY A 63 -17.68 20.67 -2.41
CA GLY A 63 -17.78 19.52 -1.52
C GLY A 63 -17.22 18.20 -2.06
N LYS A 64 -16.44 18.19 -3.15
CA LYS A 64 -15.84 16.94 -3.68
C LYS A 64 -15.03 16.16 -2.66
N THR A 65 -14.22 16.88 -1.85
CA THR A 65 -13.45 16.26 -0.77
C THR A 65 -14.37 15.65 0.31
N ALA A 66 -15.44 16.34 0.67
CA ALA A 66 -16.43 15.84 1.61
C ALA A 66 -17.08 14.52 1.11
N VAL A 67 -17.54 14.50 -0.14
CA VAL A 67 -18.11 13.29 -0.77
C VAL A 67 -17.11 12.14 -0.76
N ARG A 68 -15.84 12.39 -1.09
CA ARG A 68 -14.79 11.37 -1.05
C ARG A 68 -14.59 10.78 0.36
N LEU A 69 -14.58 11.63 1.39
CA LEU A 69 -14.46 11.19 2.79
C LEU A 69 -15.68 10.37 3.22
N GLN A 70 -16.87 10.78 2.81
CA GLN A 70 -18.11 10.04 3.05
C GLN A 70 -18.08 8.66 2.38
N ILE A 71 -17.62 8.56 1.12
CA ILE A 71 -17.45 7.27 0.43
C ILE A 71 -16.50 6.37 1.24
N ALA A 72 -15.34 6.88 1.65
CA ALA A 72 -14.39 6.12 2.45
C ALA A 72 -15.00 5.64 3.77
N ARG A 73 -15.78 6.47 4.45
CA ARG A 73 -16.49 6.13 5.68
C ARG A 73 -17.52 5.03 5.46
N HIS A 74 -18.36 5.17 4.45
CA HIS A 74 -19.37 4.15 4.11
C HIS A 74 -18.76 2.81 3.69
N LEU A 75 -17.64 2.82 2.96
CA LEU A 75 -16.92 1.59 2.63
C LEU A 75 -16.32 0.93 3.87
N ALA A 76 -15.85 1.71 4.85
CA ALA A 76 -15.40 1.18 6.13
C ALA A 76 -16.54 0.49 6.88
N GLU A 77 -17.73 1.10 6.91
CA GLU A 77 -18.92 0.51 7.53
C GLU A 77 -19.41 -0.73 6.79
N HIS A 78 -19.40 -0.70 5.46
CA HIS A 78 -19.70 -1.85 4.62
C HIS A 78 -18.77 -3.05 4.92
N ASN A 79 -17.50 -2.78 5.22
CA ASN A 79 -16.53 -3.80 5.53
C ASN A 79 -16.66 -4.42 6.93
N ARG A 80 -17.24 -3.70 7.92
CA ARG A 80 -17.30 -4.15 9.32
C ARG A 80 -17.95 -5.52 9.52
N PRO A 81 -19.15 -5.79 8.97
CA PRO A 81 -19.81 -7.10 9.16
C PRO A 81 -19.25 -8.19 8.25
N ARG A 82 -18.41 -7.86 7.27
CA ARG A 82 -17.99 -8.79 6.22
C ARG A 82 -16.64 -9.40 6.48
N THR A 83 -16.52 -10.69 6.25
CA THR A 83 -15.24 -11.44 6.27
C THR A 83 -14.69 -11.66 4.86
N SER A 84 -15.55 -11.62 3.85
CA SER A 84 -15.23 -11.73 2.41
C SER A 84 -15.85 -10.56 1.64
N GLN A 85 -15.41 -10.32 0.42
CA GLN A 85 -15.89 -9.23 -0.44
C GLN A 85 -15.78 -7.83 0.20
N ARG A 86 -14.63 -7.57 0.83
CA ARG A 86 -14.32 -6.27 1.42
C ARG A 86 -13.73 -5.34 0.36
N SER A 87 -14.06 -4.06 0.48
CA SER A 87 -13.48 -3.00 -0.35
C SER A 87 -12.21 -2.46 0.30
N TYR A 88 -11.15 -2.33 -0.48
CA TYR A 88 -9.91 -1.67 -0.07
C TYR A 88 -9.79 -0.32 -0.76
N VAL A 89 -9.66 0.76 0.00
CA VAL A 89 -9.66 2.12 -0.55
C VAL A 89 -8.22 2.58 -0.79
N ILE A 90 -7.92 2.94 -2.02
CA ILE A 90 -6.64 3.54 -2.40
C ILE A 90 -6.88 5.01 -2.74
N HIS A 91 -6.27 5.91 -1.97
CA HIS A 91 -6.32 7.34 -2.24
C HIS A 91 -5.19 7.71 -3.19
N TYR A 92 -5.56 8.20 -4.38
CA TYR A 92 -4.63 8.68 -5.40
C TYR A 92 -4.87 10.17 -5.64
N ASP A 93 -4.52 10.98 -4.64
CA ASP A 93 -4.79 12.42 -4.61
C ASP A 93 -3.66 13.24 -5.20
N ASP A 94 -2.43 12.76 -5.08
CA ASP A 94 -1.23 13.41 -5.57
C ASP A 94 -0.37 12.42 -6.39
N PHE A 95 -0.22 12.69 -7.66
CA PHE A 95 0.63 11.89 -8.54
C PHE A 95 2.03 12.49 -8.72
N ASN A 96 2.32 13.67 -8.18
CA ASN A 96 3.60 14.35 -8.35
C ASN A 96 4.80 13.50 -7.89
N PRO A 97 4.78 12.77 -6.78
CA PRO A 97 5.91 11.94 -6.36
C PRO A 97 6.24 10.84 -7.38
N PHE A 98 5.22 10.32 -8.09
CA PHE A 98 5.39 9.31 -9.14
C PHE A 98 5.90 9.94 -10.42
N LEU A 99 5.38 11.12 -10.78
CA LEU A 99 5.82 11.89 -11.92
C LEU A 99 7.27 12.34 -11.78
N ASP A 100 7.70 12.74 -10.59
CA ASP A 100 9.08 13.10 -10.31
C ASP A 100 10.04 11.92 -10.50
N ARG A 101 9.68 10.75 -9.97
CA ARG A 101 10.44 9.51 -10.20
C ARG A 101 10.46 9.10 -11.67
N PHE A 102 9.36 9.27 -12.37
CA PHE A 102 9.28 9.03 -13.81
C PHE A 102 10.20 9.99 -14.58
N ARG A 103 10.19 11.29 -14.22
CA ARG A 103 11.07 12.32 -14.78
C ARG A 103 12.55 11.98 -14.58
N ASP A 104 12.92 11.38 -13.48
CA ASP A 104 14.31 11.01 -13.18
C ASP A 104 14.86 9.89 -14.09
N ARG A 105 14.00 9.17 -14.80
CA ARG A 105 14.39 8.22 -15.86
C ARG A 105 14.87 8.91 -17.14
N PHE A 106 14.55 10.20 -17.34
CA PHE A 106 14.93 10.95 -18.51
C PHE A 106 16.21 11.76 -18.29
N HIS A 107 16.97 11.95 -19.37
CA HIS A 107 18.22 12.72 -19.34
C HIS A 107 18.16 13.91 -20.31
N GLY A 108 18.87 14.98 -19.98
CA GLY A 108 19.00 16.16 -20.82
C GLY A 108 17.67 16.86 -21.12
N ARG A 109 17.45 17.23 -22.39
CA ARG A 109 16.25 17.97 -22.82
C ARG A 109 14.93 17.21 -22.66
N LYS A 110 14.97 15.89 -22.53
CA LYS A 110 13.77 15.05 -22.30
C LYS A 110 13.23 15.18 -20.88
N ARG A 111 14.02 15.71 -19.94
CA ARG A 111 13.62 15.93 -18.54
C ARG A 111 12.71 17.14 -18.32
N ARG A 112 12.37 17.89 -19.39
CA ARG A 112 11.46 19.04 -19.27
C ARG A 112 10.05 18.60 -18.92
N ALA A 113 9.38 19.34 -18.02
CA ALA A 113 8.08 19.00 -17.47
C ALA A 113 7.01 18.74 -18.54
N ASP A 114 6.97 19.60 -19.57
CA ASP A 114 6.04 19.48 -20.69
C ASP A 114 6.20 18.15 -21.46
N ARG A 115 7.43 17.70 -21.67
CA ARG A 115 7.70 16.41 -22.33
C ARG A 115 7.41 15.22 -21.41
N VAL A 116 7.79 15.31 -20.15
CA VAL A 116 7.52 14.26 -19.17
C VAL A 116 6.02 14.01 -19.06
N LEU A 117 5.21 15.07 -18.98
CA LEU A 117 3.75 14.96 -18.97
C LEU A 117 3.17 14.35 -20.25
N THR A 118 3.78 14.63 -21.42
CA THR A 118 3.35 14.03 -22.69
C THR A 118 3.64 12.53 -22.75
N GLU A 119 4.75 12.09 -22.15
CA GLU A 119 5.14 10.66 -22.09
C GLU A 119 4.42 9.89 -20.98
N TRP A 120 3.88 10.58 -19.97
CA TRP A 120 3.10 9.97 -18.89
C TRP A 120 1.77 9.44 -19.42
N LYS A 121 1.55 8.14 -19.32
CA LYS A 121 0.40 7.43 -19.92
C LYS A 121 -0.50 6.82 -18.83
N LEU A 122 -1.64 6.28 -19.26
CA LEU A 122 -2.60 5.65 -18.36
C LEU A 122 -1.98 4.52 -17.52
N TRP A 123 -1.11 3.71 -18.09
CA TRP A 123 -0.42 2.63 -17.36
C TRP A 123 0.54 3.14 -16.28
N ASP A 124 1.13 4.32 -16.44
CA ASP A 124 1.95 4.93 -15.39
C ASP A 124 1.10 5.37 -14.18
N HIS A 125 -0.14 5.81 -14.43
CA HIS A 125 -1.13 6.01 -13.36
C HIS A 125 -1.53 4.71 -12.69
N MET A 126 -1.73 3.63 -13.46
CA MET A 126 -2.06 2.31 -12.91
C MET A 126 -0.93 1.78 -12.03
N ASP A 127 0.33 1.90 -12.46
CA ASP A 127 1.50 1.54 -11.68
C ASP A 127 1.61 2.36 -10.38
N ALA A 128 1.31 3.65 -10.45
CA ALA A 128 1.28 4.52 -9.28
C ALA A 128 0.20 4.10 -8.27
N ILE A 129 -1.02 3.79 -8.74
CA ILE A 129 -2.12 3.31 -7.91
C ILE A 129 -1.78 1.96 -7.27
N LEU A 130 -1.20 1.04 -8.05
CA LEU A 130 -0.75 -0.26 -7.54
C LEU A 130 0.35 -0.09 -6.50
N SER A 131 1.33 0.79 -6.73
CA SER A 131 2.37 1.09 -5.74
C SER A 131 1.79 1.63 -4.44
N LEU A 132 0.83 2.56 -4.50
CA LEU A 132 0.16 3.07 -3.31
C LEU A 132 -0.59 1.97 -2.56
N GLY A 133 -1.38 1.17 -3.29
CA GLY A 133 -2.18 0.10 -2.71
C GLY A 133 -1.31 -0.98 -2.08
N VAL A 134 -0.29 -1.45 -2.78
CA VAL A 134 0.60 -2.52 -2.29
C VAL A 134 1.45 -2.04 -1.13
N THR A 135 2.03 -0.83 -1.19
CA THR A 135 2.81 -0.27 -0.08
C THR A 135 1.94 -0.12 1.17
N SER A 136 0.71 0.41 1.03
CA SER A 136 -0.23 0.53 2.14
C SER A 136 -0.64 -0.83 2.72
N LEU A 137 -0.87 -1.82 1.86
CA LEU A 137 -1.17 -3.20 2.25
C LEU A 137 -0.02 -3.84 3.04
N VAL A 138 1.22 -3.68 2.56
CA VAL A 138 2.42 -4.19 3.23
C VAL A 138 2.62 -3.49 4.57
N ASP A 139 2.44 -2.16 4.64
CA ASP A 139 2.51 -1.40 5.90
C ASP A 139 1.52 -1.91 6.93
N GLU A 140 0.31 -2.23 6.51
CA GLU A 140 -0.75 -2.75 7.38
C GLU A 140 -0.40 -4.15 7.90
N ILE A 141 0.10 -5.04 7.04
CA ILE A 141 0.55 -6.39 7.43
C ILE A 141 1.74 -6.33 8.39
N LEU A 142 2.66 -5.40 8.20
CA LEU A 142 3.85 -5.23 9.03
C LEU A 142 3.61 -4.39 10.30
N GLY A 143 2.45 -3.75 10.43
CA GLY A 143 2.13 -2.85 11.54
C GLY A 143 2.99 -1.57 11.56
N THR A 144 3.55 -1.18 10.41
CA THR A 144 4.43 -0.01 10.28
C THR A 144 3.69 1.26 9.89
N ARG A 145 2.38 1.20 9.82
CA ARG A 145 1.55 2.27 9.32
C ARG A 145 1.67 3.54 10.15
N SER A 146 2.12 4.60 9.52
CA SER A 146 1.98 5.96 10.01
C SER A 146 0.50 6.38 9.88
N SER A 147 -0.13 6.74 10.99
CA SER A 147 -1.56 7.01 11.17
C SER A 147 -2.13 8.23 10.41
N ARG A 148 -1.54 8.62 9.27
CA ARG A 148 -2.00 9.80 8.52
C ARG A 148 -3.34 9.65 7.80
N HIS A 149 -3.76 8.44 7.46
CA HIS A 149 -5.07 8.19 6.84
C HIS A 149 -5.63 6.87 7.38
N PRO A 150 -6.78 6.89 8.08
CA PRO A 150 -7.47 5.65 8.41
C PRO A 150 -7.94 5.00 7.09
N SER A 151 -7.36 3.87 6.72
CA SER A 151 -7.94 3.09 5.63
C SER A 151 -9.15 2.33 6.14
N PRO A 152 -10.25 2.39 5.42
CA PRO A 152 -11.43 1.60 5.70
C PRO A 152 -11.26 0.13 5.28
N GLY A 153 -10.17 -0.50 5.66
CA GLY A 153 -9.87 -1.87 5.28
C GLY A 153 -8.83 -2.46 6.19
N GLU A 154 -9.02 -2.30 7.52
CA GLU A 154 -8.10 -2.90 8.48
C GLU A 154 -7.91 -4.39 8.21
N ILE A 155 -6.73 -4.75 7.70
CA ILE A 155 -6.36 -6.14 7.46
C ILE A 155 -6.01 -6.73 8.81
N ARG A 156 -6.89 -7.54 9.32
CA ARG A 156 -6.66 -8.24 10.59
C ARG A 156 -5.55 -9.26 10.40
N SER A 157 -4.67 -9.37 11.39
CA SER A 157 -3.62 -10.39 11.44
C SER A 157 -4.18 -11.82 11.22
N GLU A 158 -5.43 -12.06 11.61
CA GLU A 158 -6.17 -13.29 11.36
C GLU A 158 -6.41 -13.55 9.87
N THR A 159 -6.63 -12.52 9.07
CA THR A 159 -6.81 -12.64 7.62
C THR A 159 -5.50 -13.02 6.94
N VAL A 160 -4.40 -12.43 7.39
CA VAL A 160 -3.05 -12.76 6.90
C VAL A 160 -2.69 -14.21 7.22
N ALA A 161 -3.08 -14.70 8.41
CA ALA A 161 -2.82 -16.09 8.83
C ALA A 161 -3.64 -17.12 8.04
N LYS A 162 -4.74 -16.72 7.39
CA LYS A 162 -5.61 -17.57 6.57
C LYS A 162 -5.23 -17.60 5.09
N LEU A 163 -4.26 -16.81 4.66
CA LEU A 163 -3.80 -16.82 3.27
C LEU A 163 -3.22 -18.19 2.92
N ASP A 164 -3.64 -18.74 1.80
CA ASP A 164 -3.03 -19.94 1.27
C ASP A 164 -1.64 -19.66 0.70
N ARG A 165 -0.91 -20.72 0.36
CA ARG A 165 0.46 -20.59 -0.16
C ARG A 165 0.54 -19.82 -1.47
N HIS A 166 -0.47 -19.93 -2.33
CA HIS A 166 -0.52 -19.23 -3.61
C HIS A 166 -0.76 -17.74 -3.40
N GLN A 167 -1.74 -17.40 -2.56
CA GLN A 167 -2.03 -16.01 -2.18
C GLN A 167 -0.84 -15.34 -1.51
N ALA A 168 -0.16 -16.03 -0.59
CA ALA A 168 1.04 -15.51 0.06
C ALA A 168 2.19 -15.28 -0.96
N ARG A 169 2.37 -16.18 -1.93
CA ARG A 169 3.34 -16.01 -3.01
C ARG A 169 2.98 -14.83 -3.90
N ASP A 170 1.73 -14.71 -4.29
CA ASP A 170 1.27 -13.64 -5.19
C ASP A 170 1.38 -12.28 -4.52
N LEU A 171 1.08 -12.20 -3.21
CA LEU A 171 1.32 -11.00 -2.42
C LEU A 171 2.81 -10.63 -2.34
N LEU A 172 3.68 -11.62 -2.16
CA LEU A 172 5.13 -11.39 -2.17
C LEU A 172 5.62 -10.89 -3.54
N LEU A 173 5.07 -11.42 -4.65
CA LEU A 173 5.39 -10.94 -5.99
C LEU A 173 4.90 -9.51 -6.21
N LEU A 174 3.69 -9.20 -5.78
CA LEU A 174 3.17 -7.83 -5.82
C LEU A 174 4.04 -6.87 -5.00
N ALA A 175 4.43 -7.26 -3.80
CA ALA A 175 5.32 -6.46 -2.96
C ALA A 175 6.70 -6.27 -3.61
N ALA A 176 7.26 -7.31 -4.27
CA ALA A 176 8.52 -7.17 -4.98
C ALA A 176 8.48 -6.15 -6.13
N CYS A 177 7.32 -6.04 -6.80
CA CYS A 177 7.14 -5.14 -7.95
C CYS A 177 6.76 -3.72 -7.52
N TYR A 178 5.92 -3.58 -6.47
CA TYR A 178 5.20 -2.35 -6.20
C TYR A 178 5.40 -1.76 -4.81
N ASP A 179 6.01 -2.47 -3.84
CA ASP A 179 6.30 -1.91 -2.52
C ASP A 179 7.42 -0.87 -2.61
N GLN A 180 7.07 0.40 -2.38
CA GLN A 180 7.96 1.55 -2.53
C GLN A 180 8.04 2.39 -1.26
N SER A 181 8.07 1.75 -0.09
CA SER A 181 8.27 2.47 1.17
C SER A 181 9.60 3.20 1.18
N THR A 182 9.58 4.45 1.64
CA THR A 182 10.77 5.28 1.83
C THR A 182 11.35 5.18 3.24
N GLN A 183 10.66 4.52 4.16
CA GLN A 183 11.04 4.47 5.58
C GLN A 183 12.04 3.37 5.91
N GLU A 184 12.12 2.34 5.08
CA GLU A 184 12.98 1.16 5.31
C GLU A 184 13.59 0.67 4.01
N THR A 185 14.65 -0.13 4.15
CA THR A 185 15.25 -0.81 2.99
C THR A 185 14.30 -1.89 2.45
N PHE A 186 14.28 -2.06 1.14
CA PHE A 186 13.48 -3.10 0.47
C PHE A 186 13.75 -4.50 1.07
N GLU A 187 15.01 -4.85 1.28
CA GLU A 187 15.39 -6.16 1.82
C GLU A 187 14.83 -6.39 3.23
N GLY A 188 14.92 -5.39 4.11
CA GLY A 188 14.39 -5.47 5.48
C GLY A 188 12.87 -5.68 5.49
N ARG A 189 12.15 -4.92 4.66
CA ARG A 189 10.69 -5.06 4.52
C ARG A 189 10.31 -6.42 3.92
N TRP A 190 11.00 -6.83 2.87
CA TRP A 190 10.81 -8.13 2.23
C TRP A 190 10.97 -9.30 3.21
N HIS A 191 12.04 -9.29 3.99
CA HIS A 191 12.28 -10.32 5.00
C HIS A 191 11.18 -10.37 6.06
N ARG A 192 10.73 -9.20 6.56
CA ARG A 192 9.66 -9.11 7.53
C ARG A 192 8.34 -9.59 6.95
N LEU A 193 7.99 -9.17 5.74
CA LEU A 193 6.78 -9.59 5.05
C LEU A 193 6.77 -11.11 4.85
N ARG A 194 7.86 -11.68 4.35
CA ARG A 194 8.00 -13.11 4.17
C ARG A 194 7.85 -13.89 5.49
N LYS A 195 8.41 -13.35 6.59
CA LYS A 195 8.26 -13.93 7.93
C LYS A 195 6.81 -13.84 8.42
N SER A 196 6.15 -12.70 8.24
CA SER A 196 4.75 -12.49 8.61
C SER A 196 3.80 -13.44 7.87
N LEU A 197 4.03 -13.64 6.58
CA LEU A 197 3.29 -14.57 5.73
C LEU A 197 3.66 -16.06 5.97
N LYS A 198 4.61 -16.35 6.86
CA LYS A 198 5.14 -17.71 7.12
C LYS A 198 5.56 -18.43 5.83
N PHE A 199 5.97 -17.66 4.81
CA PHE A 199 6.33 -18.22 3.51
C PHE A 199 7.75 -18.78 3.56
N ARG A 200 7.85 -20.11 3.69
CA ARG A 200 9.12 -20.83 3.66
C ARG A 200 9.35 -21.41 2.27
N THR A 201 10.45 -21.04 1.63
CA THR A 201 10.93 -21.70 0.44
C THR A 201 11.75 -22.91 0.87
N TRP A 202 11.32 -24.11 0.49
CA TRP A 202 12.05 -25.34 0.77
C TRP A 202 13.49 -25.30 0.21
N PHE A 203 13.67 -24.57 -0.89
CA PHE A 203 14.95 -24.48 -1.60
C PHE A 203 15.96 -23.48 -1.03
N ALA A 204 15.63 -22.67 -0.02
CA ALA A 204 16.55 -21.65 0.51
C ALA A 204 17.83 -22.19 1.16
N HIS A 205 17.92 -23.49 1.37
CA HIS A 205 19.08 -24.14 1.96
C HIS A 205 19.72 -25.19 1.06
N TRP A 206 19.15 -25.43 -0.13
CA TRP A 206 19.71 -26.42 -1.06
C TRP A 206 21.06 -25.99 -1.63
N ASP A 207 21.26 -24.70 -1.87
CA ASP A 207 22.54 -24.16 -2.34
C ASP A 207 23.64 -24.39 -1.29
N LEU A 208 23.31 -24.18 -0.02
CA LEU A 208 24.20 -24.48 1.11
C LEU A 208 24.44 -26.00 1.25
N ALA A 209 23.39 -26.80 1.15
CA ALA A 209 23.52 -28.26 1.23
C ALA A 209 24.31 -28.83 0.05
N LEU A 210 24.12 -28.34 -1.17
CA LEU A 210 24.92 -28.66 -2.34
C LEU A 210 26.39 -28.24 -2.15
N GLY A 211 26.64 -27.05 -1.62
CA GLY A 211 28.00 -26.56 -1.30
C GLY A 211 28.72 -27.48 -0.31
N TRP A 212 28.05 -27.86 0.79
CA TRP A 212 28.59 -28.83 1.76
C TRP A 212 28.79 -30.20 1.16
N PHE A 213 27.89 -30.68 0.31
CA PHE A 213 28.03 -31.95 -0.40
C PHE A 213 29.25 -31.95 -1.34
N PHE A 214 29.45 -30.88 -2.10
CA PHE A 214 30.66 -30.73 -2.95
C PHE A 214 31.94 -30.70 -2.15
N LEU A 215 31.97 -29.96 -1.05
CA LEU A 215 33.13 -29.92 -0.14
C LEU A 215 33.46 -31.30 0.45
N ALA A 216 32.46 -32.02 0.88
CA ALA A 216 32.61 -33.39 1.40
C ALA A 216 33.11 -34.36 0.32
N ALA A 217 32.57 -34.24 -0.92
CA ALA A 217 33.03 -35.06 -2.05
C ALA A 217 34.48 -34.79 -2.42
N VAL A 218 34.90 -33.52 -2.48
CA VAL A 218 36.32 -33.17 -2.74
C VAL A 218 37.21 -33.66 -1.64
N ALA A 219 36.85 -33.50 -0.36
CA ALA A 219 37.61 -34.01 0.76
C ALA A 219 37.73 -35.54 0.75
N GLY A 220 36.67 -36.26 0.37
CA GLY A 220 36.65 -37.70 0.20
C GLY A 220 37.61 -38.17 -0.91
N ILE A 221 37.56 -37.49 -2.08
CA ILE A 221 38.44 -37.83 -3.22
C ILE A 221 39.92 -37.56 -2.85
N THR A 222 40.20 -36.43 -2.25
CA THR A 222 41.60 -36.09 -1.84
C THR A 222 42.15 -37.05 -0.79
N SER A 223 41.34 -37.46 0.18
CA SER A 223 41.75 -38.45 1.21
C SER A 223 42.01 -39.83 0.62
N THR A 224 41.20 -40.29 -0.33
CA THR A 224 41.38 -41.57 -1.01
C THR A 224 42.63 -41.58 -1.91
N LEU A 225 42.89 -40.50 -2.61
CA LEU A 225 44.10 -40.34 -3.43
C LEU A 225 45.35 -40.30 -2.55
N TRP A 226 45.32 -39.63 -1.41
CA TRP A 226 46.40 -39.55 -0.46
C TRP A 226 46.71 -40.93 0.17
N ALA A 227 45.65 -41.68 0.54
CA ALA A 227 45.77 -43.04 1.08
C ALA A 227 46.38 -44.02 0.08
N LYS A 228 46.00 -43.94 -1.23
CA LYS A 228 46.59 -44.76 -2.28
C LYS A 228 48.02 -44.39 -2.57
N GLY A 229 48.38 -43.09 -2.62
CA GLY A 229 49.75 -42.64 -2.87
C GLY A 229 50.74 -43.01 -1.76
N HIS A 230 50.30 -43.22 -0.51
CA HIS A 230 51.15 -43.66 0.60
C HIS A 230 51.21 -45.19 0.74
N GLY A 231 50.29 -45.93 0.09
CA GLY A 231 50.30 -47.38 0.12
C GLY A 231 51.34 -48.00 -0.79
N GLU A 232 51.85 -47.30 -1.82
CA GLU A 232 52.84 -47.76 -2.75
C GLU A 232 54.30 -47.51 -2.30
N THR A 233 54.51 -46.75 -1.20
CA THR A 233 55.85 -46.45 -0.66
C THR A 233 56.25 -47.36 0.50
N LEU A 234 55.43 -48.37 0.85
CA LEU A 234 55.65 -49.30 1.95
C LEU A 234 55.67 -50.80 1.52
N SER A 235 55.85 -51.09 0.22
CA SER A 235 56.06 -52.45 -0.26
C SER A 235 57.45 -52.63 -0.91
#